data_bc5aac06670783c83c4fd4b34760c840
#
_entry.id   bc5aac06670783c83c4fd4b34760c840
#
_cell.length_a   1.000
_cell.length_b   1.000
_cell.length_c   1.000
_cell.angle_alpha   90.00
_cell.angle_beta   90.00
_cell.angle_gamma   90.00
#
_symmetry.space_group_name_H-M   'P 1'
#
loop_
_entity.id
_entity.type
_entity.pdbx_description
1 polymer ?
#
loop_
_entity_poly.entity_id
_entity_poly.type
_entity_poly.pdbx_seq_one_letter_code
_entity_poly.pdbx_strand_id
1 'polypeptide(L)'
;LHILGRCYLNLERPEGLTYTQMAADMRKTILGETNIKYISSLNNTGLYYLTVAKDYPKAAEIHGKTWELCSRIQPRPEQAFMFHINLARCYIALGEMDKASAIVEEEIAISKKMYGEKSLSVARQLQQIGSLYYLSGRKDVGVTYYEQAFNIFPDDSKEYEQLLDWISSIYV
;
A
#
# COMPACT_ATOMS: atom_id res chain seq x y z
N LEU A 1 5.60 -21.63 -3.06
CA LEU A 1 5.62 -20.69 -4.19
C LEU A 1 5.45 -19.24 -3.72
N HIS A 2 4.36 -18.89 -3.01
CA HIS A 2 4.09 -17.51 -2.58
C HIS A 2 5.22 -16.91 -1.71
N ILE A 3 5.76 -17.66 -0.77
CA ILE A 3 6.90 -17.21 0.07
C ILE A 3 8.15 -17.01 -0.78
N LEU A 4 8.46 -17.96 -1.66
CA LEU A 4 9.59 -17.85 -2.59
C LEU A 4 9.46 -16.62 -3.49
N GLY A 5 8.27 -16.40 -4.07
CA GLY A 5 8.02 -15.21 -4.88
C GLY A 5 8.30 -13.90 -4.11
N ARG A 6 7.87 -13.81 -2.85
CA ARG A 6 8.18 -12.66 -1.99
C ARG A 6 9.66 -12.52 -1.66
N CYS A 7 10.36 -13.63 -1.40
CA CYS A 7 11.81 -13.58 -1.14
C CYS A 7 12.56 -13.04 -2.36
N TYR A 8 12.29 -13.57 -3.56
CA TYR A 8 12.92 -13.09 -4.79
C TYR A 8 12.52 -11.64 -5.13
N LEU A 9 11.27 -11.25 -4.86
CA LEU A 9 10.83 -9.88 -5.02
C LEU A 9 11.61 -8.91 -4.11
N ASN A 10 11.80 -9.26 -2.83
CA ASN A 10 12.57 -8.45 -1.88
C ASN A 10 14.07 -8.39 -2.23
N LEU A 11 14.58 -9.37 -2.96
CA LEU A 11 15.95 -9.39 -3.50
C LEU A 11 16.04 -8.74 -4.89
N GLU A 12 14.96 -8.14 -5.38
CA GLU A 12 14.84 -7.52 -6.70
C GLU A 12 15.25 -8.45 -7.86
N ARG A 13 15.00 -9.74 -7.68
CA ARG A 13 15.38 -10.76 -8.66
C ARG A 13 14.25 -11.09 -9.62
N PRO A 14 14.54 -11.29 -10.92
CA PRO A 14 13.53 -11.57 -11.96
C PRO A 14 12.75 -12.88 -11.71
N GLU A 15 13.32 -13.84 -11.02
CA GLU A 15 12.65 -15.09 -10.65
C GLU A 15 11.39 -14.83 -9.77
N GLY A 16 11.32 -13.69 -9.11
CA GLY A 16 10.16 -13.26 -8.32
C GLY A 16 8.87 -13.26 -9.14
N LEU A 17 8.92 -12.85 -10.41
CA LEU A 17 7.75 -12.86 -11.31
C LEU A 17 7.21 -14.28 -11.50
N THR A 18 8.07 -15.23 -11.85
CA THR A 18 7.67 -16.60 -12.09
C THR A 18 6.96 -17.20 -10.88
N TYR A 19 7.55 -17.09 -9.69
CA TYR A 19 6.97 -17.67 -8.48
C TYR A 19 5.70 -16.96 -8.02
N THR A 20 5.58 -15.63 -8.20
CA THR A 20 4.34 -14.91 -7.84
C THR A 20 3.21 -15.25 -8.79
N GLN A 21 3.47 -15.35 -10.11
CA GLN A 21 2.48 -15.79 -11.10
C GLN A 21 2.02 -17.22 -10.86
N MET A 22 2.95 -18.18 -10.73
CA MET A 22 2.59 -19.56 -10.42
C MET A 22 1.74 -19.67 -9.14
N ALA A 23 2.07 -18.89 -8.12
CA ALA A 23 1.29 -18.88 -6.88
C ALA A 23 -0.12 -18.27 -7.10
N ALA A 24 -0.25 -17.25 -7.93
CA ALA A 24 -1.52 -16.65 -8.28
C ALA A 24 -2.39 -17.64 -9.09
N ASP A 25 -1.85 -18.24 -10.15
CA ASP A 25 -2.58 -19.16 -11.01
C ASP A 25 -3.08 -20.39 -10.24
N MET A 26 -2.21 -21.00 -9.43
CA MET A 26 -2.60 -22.12 -8.57
C MET A 26 -3.72 -21.72 -7.59
N ARG A 27 -3.61 -20.57 -6.94
CA ARG A 27 -4.62 -20.09 -5.99
C ARG A 27 -5.93 -19.73 -6.67
N LYS A 28 -5.87 -19.12 -7.87
CA LYS A 28 -7.05 -18.84 -8.68
C LYS A 28 -7.82 -20.12 -9.01
N THR A 29 -7.09 -21.15 -9.47
CA THR A 29 -7.68 -22.45 -9.86
C THR A 29 -8.31 -23.18 -8.68
N ILE A 30 -7.64 -23.18 -7.53
CA ILE A 30 -8.08 -23.97 -6.35
C ILE A 30 -9.10 -23.20 -5.50
N LEU A 31 -8.92 -21.89 -5.32
CA LEU A 31 -9.65 -21.09 -4.34
C LEU A 31 -10.63 -20.09 -4.97
N GLY A 32 -10.52 -19.84 -6.27
CA GLY A 32 -11.30 -18.83 -6.99
C GLY A 32 -10.73 -17.41 -6.92
N GLU A 33 -11.26 -16.53 -7.75
CA GLU A 33 -10.76 -15.16 -7.91
C GLU A 33 -11.08 -14.24 -6.73
N THR A 34 -12.14 -14.52 -5.98
CA THR A 34 -12.55 -13.72 -4.81
C THR A 34 -11.82 -14.12 -3.53
N ASN A 35 -10.94 -15.12 -3.58
CA ASN A 35 -10.20 -15.54 -2.40
C ASN A 35 -9.03 -14.60 -2.12
N ILE A 36 -8.94 -14.11 -0.87
CA ILE A 36 -7.90 -13.16 -0.45
C ILE A 36 -6.46 -13.68 -0.68
N LYS A 37 -6.24 -15.00 -0.65
CA LYS A 37 -4.91 -15.59 -0.92
C LYS A 37 -4.53 -15.45 -2.40
N TYR A 38 -5.50 -15.58 -3.33
CA TYR A 38 -5.29 -15.29 -4.75
C TYR A 38 -4.97 -13.81 -4.94
N ILE A 39 -5.81 -12.92 -4.39
CA ILE A 39 -5.65 -11.46 -4.50
C ILE A 39 -4.29 -11.02 -3.96
N SER A 40 -3.84 -11.58 -2.83
CA SER A 40 -2.50 -11.33 -2.27
C SER A 40 -1.37 -11.78 -3.20
N SER A 41 -1.53 -12.90 -3.93
CA SER A 41 -0.53 -13.32 -4.92
C SER A 41 -0.52 -12.41 -6.13
N LEU A 42 -1.69 -11.99 -6.60
CA LEU A 42 -1.83 -11.02 -7.68
C LEU A 42 -1.18 -9.68 -7.30
N ASN A 43 -1.40 -9.20 -6.07
CA ASN A 43 -0.71 -8.02 -5.56
C ASN A 43 0.83 -8.16 -5.59
N ASN A 44 1.39 -9.32 -5.24
CA ASN A 44 2.82 -9.53 -5.32
C ASN A 44 3.34 -9.50 -6.77
N THR A 45 2.55 -9.98 -7.73
CA THR A 45 2.87 -9.83 -9.15
C THR A 45 2.88 -8.34 -9.55
N GLY A 46 1.91 -7.56 -9.09
CA GLY A 46 1.90 -6.10 -9.29
C GLY A 46 3.11 -5.41 -8.67
N LEU A 47 3.51 -5.80 -7.47
CA LEU A 47 4.71 -5.27 -6.81
C LEU A 47 5.98 -5.57 -7.62
N TYR A 48 6.10 -6.74 -8.24
CA TYR A 48 7.23 -7.01 -9.14
C TYR A 48 7.31 -5.98 -10.28
N TYR A 49 6.19 -5.72 -10.95
CA TYR A 49 6.17 -4.73 -12.03
C TYR A 49 6.45 -3.31 -11.53
N LEU A 50 6.01 -2.97 -10.32
CA LEU A 50 6.25 -1.67 -9.72
C LEU A 50 7.71 -1.46 -9.30
N THR A 51 8.34 -2.45 -8.66
CA THR A 51 9.63 -2.26 -7.98
C THR A 51 10.82 -2.81 -8.76
N VAL A 52 10.67 -3.95 -9.44
CA VAL A 52 11.76 -4.64 -10.14
C VAL A 52 11.76 -4.28 -11.62
N ALA A 53 10.65 -4.54 -12.32
CA ALA A 53 10.55 -4.26 -13.76
C ALA A 53 10.38 -2.77 -14.07
N LYS A 54 9.86 -1.98 -13.11
CA LYS A 54 9.52 -0.56 -13.27
C LYS A 54 8.55 -0.30 -14.43
N ASP A 55 7.73 -1.30 -14.75
CA ASP A 55 6.63 -1.21 -15.71
C ASP A 55 5.39 -0.69 -14.97
N TYR A 56 5.34 0.62 -14.77
CA TYR A 56 4.31 1.28 -13.97
C TYR A 56 2.91 1.13 -14.58
N PRO A 57 2.70 1.20 -15.91
CA PRO A 57 1.39 0.93 -16.51
C PRO A 57 0.88 -0.47 -16.19
N LYS A 58 1.75 -1.48 -16.32
CA LYS A 58 1.40 -2.87 -16.01
C LYS A 58 1.15 -3.08 -14.52
N ALA A 59 1.93 -2.45 -13.68
CA ALA A 59 1.72 -2.45 -12.23
C ALA A 59 0.34 -1.84 -11.87
N ALA A 60 -0.03 -0.71 -12.48
CA ALA A 60 -1.31 -0.05 -12.25
C ALA A 60 -2.50 -0.93 -12.69
N GLU A 61 -2.40 -1.59 -13.85
CA GLU A 61 -3.40 -2.56 -14.33
C GLU A 61 -3.64 -3.67 -13.28
N ILE A 62 -2.55 -4.28 -12.80
CA ILE A 62 -2.63 -5.40 -11.86
C ILE A 62 -3.13 -4.95 -10.49
N HIS A 63 -2.64 -3.83 -9.96
CA HIS A 63 -3.12 -3.31 -8.68
C HIS A 63 -4.56 -2.80 -8.75
N GLY A 64 -4.99 -2.24 -9.89
CA GLY A 64 -6.39 -1.90 -10.15
C GLY A 64 -7.30 -3.12 -10.06
N LYS A 65 -6.92 -4.21 -10.74
CA LYS A 65 -7.64 -5.50 -10.63
C LYS A 65 -7.61 -6.07 -9.21
N THR A 66 -6.49 -5.95 -8.52
CA THR A 66 -6.36 -6.39 -7.12
C THR A 66 -7.34 -5.64 -6.22
N TRP A 67 -7.43 -4.33 -6.39
CA TRP A 67 -8.37 -3.50 -5.65
C TRP A 67 -9.83 -3.85 -6.00
N GLU A 68 -10.17 -3.94 -7.27
CA GLU A 68 -11.51 -4.30 -7.73
C GLU A 68 -12.00 -5.63 -7.12
N LEU A 69 -11.16 -6.65 -7.13
CA LEU A 69 -11.50 -7.94 -6.54
C LEU A 69 -11.63 -7.85 -5.01
N CYS A 70 -10.72 -7.13 -4.36
CA CYS A 70 -10.72 -6.97 -2.91
C CYS A 70 -11.93 -6.17 -2.40
N SER A 71 -12.37 -5.15 -3.12
CA SER A 71 -13.52 -4.30 -2.75
C SER A 71 -14.84 -5.06 -2.70
N ARG A 72 -14.94 -6.20 -3.39
CA ARG A 72 -16.12 -7.07 -3.41
C ARG A 72 -16.20 -8.01 -2.21
N ILE A 73 -15.14 -8.13 -1.41
CA ILE A 73 -15.11 -9.03 -0.24
C ILE A 73 -15.74 -8.34 0.96
N GLN A 74 -16.65 -9.04 1.63
CA GLN A 74 -17.27 -8.58 2.87
C GLN A 74 -17.13 -9.65 3.97
N PRO A 75 -16.75 -9.27 5.18
CA PRO A 75 -16.30 -7.93 5.60
C PRO A 75 -15.01 -7.52 4.88
N ARG A 76 -14.75 -6.22 4.82
CA ARG A 76 -13.57 -5.67 4.14
C ARG A 76 -12.29 -6.29 4.73
N PRO A 77 -11.41 -6.89 3.90
CA PRO A 77 -10.16 -7.47 4.37
C PRO A 77 -9.21 -6.41 4.93
N GLU A 78 -8.45 -6.75 5.96
CA GLU A 78 -7.43 -5.88 6.53
C GLU A 78 -6.38 -5.44 5.50
N GLN A 79 -6.05 -6.32 4.54
CA GLN A 79 -5.09 -6.04 3.46
C GLN A 79 -5.59 -5.03 2.43
N ALA A 80 -6.89 -4.72 2.40
CA ALA A 80 -7.49 -3.84 1.39
C ALA A 80 -6.81 -2.47 1.34
N PHE A 81 -6.43 -1.90 2.48
CA PHE A 81 -5.66 -0.67 2.56
C PHE A 81 -4.39 -0.73 1.70
N MET A 82 -3.54 -1.75 1.94
CA MET A 82 -2.26 -1.88 1.23
C MET A 82 -2.45 -2.10 -0.28
N PHE A 83 -3.50 -2.81 -0.68
CA PHE A 83 -3.77 -3.04 -2.10
C PHE A 83 -4.17 -1.74 -2.81
N HIS A 84 -4.97 -0.91 -2.15
CA HIS A 84 -5.38 0.38 -2.68
C HIS A 84 -4.21 1.38 -2.72
N ILE A 85 -3.40 1.44 -1.66
CA ILE A 85 -2.20 2.30 -1.61
C ILE A 85 -1.15 1.88 -2.65
N ASN A 86 -1.01 0.60 -2.97
CA ASN A 86 -0.11 0.18 -4.04
C ASN A 86 -0.58 0.69 -5.42
N LEU A 87 -1.89 0.81 -5.66
CA LEU A 87 -2.40 1.47 -6.86
C LEU A 87 -2.06 2.96 -6.88
N ALA A 88 -2.20 3.67 -5.75
CA ALA A 88 -1.77 5.07 -5.63
C ALA A 88 -0.26 5.23 -5.93
N ARG A 89 0.59 4.32 -5.43
CA ARG A 89 2.03 4.29 -5.75
C ARG A 89 2.30 4.19 -7.26
N CYS A 90 1.54 3.38 -7.98
CA CYS A 90 1.66 3.28 -9.42
C CYS A 90 1.32 4.61 -10.11
N TYR A 91 0.24 5.28 -9.70
CA TYR A 91 -0.13 6.57 -10.28
C TYR A 91 0.88 7.67 -9.96
N ILE A 92 1.47 7.68 -8.76
CA ILE A 92 2.59 8.59 -8.43
C ILE A 92 3.77 8.34 -9.38
N ALA A 93 4.14 7.07 -9.61
CA ALA A 93 5.24 6.71 -10.49
C ALA A 93 4.97 7.08 -11.96
N LEU A 94 3.69 7.13 -12.37
CA LEU A 94 3.24 7.58 -13.69
C LEU A 94 3.12 9.10 -13.82
N GLY A 95 3.26 9.85 -12.70
CA GLY A 95 3.03 11.30 -12.67
C GLY A 95 1.54 11.69 -12.62
N GLU A 96 0.63 10.74 -12.47
CA GLU A 96 -0.83 10.94 -12.41
C GLU A 96 -1.30 11.29 -10.99
N MET A 97 -0.84 12.44 -10.49
CA MET A 97 -1.00 12.82 -9.08
C MET A 97 -2.46 12.95 -8.64
N ASP A 98 -3.35 13.45 -9.50
CA ASP A 98 -4.77 13.62 -9.17
C ASP A 98 -5.43 12.27 -8.87
N LYS A 99 -5.10 11.24 -9.67
CA LYS A 99 -5.60 9.87 -9.43
C LYS A 99 -5.04 9.28 -8.13
N ALA A 100 -3.76 9.52 -7.86
CA ALA A 100 -3.14 9.06 -6.61
C ALA A 100 -3.78 9.71 -5.38
N SER A 101 -4.01 11.02 -5.41
CA SER A 101 -4.65 11.77 -4.32
C SER A 101 -6.09 11.32 -4.09
N ALA A 102 -6.87 11.12 -5.15
CA ALA A 102 -8.24 10.63 -5.04
C ALA A 102 -8.32 9.27 -4.32
N ILE A 103 -7.41 8.33 -4.65
CA ILE A 103 -7.31 7.02 -3.99
C ILE A 103 -6.98 7.18 -2.51
N VAL A 104 -6.00 8.03 -2.20
CA VAL A 104 -5.56 8.26 -0.81
C VAL A 104 -6.70 8.86 0.02
N GLU A 105 -7.39 9.86 -0.50
CA GLU A 105 -8.53 10.49 0.18
C GLU A 105 -9.68 9.52 0.42
N GLU A 106 -10.03 8.72 -0.59
CA GLU A 106 -11.03 7.66 -0.45
C GLU A 106 -10.64 6.67 0.65
N GLU A 107 -9.38 6.24 0.67
CA GLU A 107 -8.89 5.27 1.65
C GLU A 107 -8.91 5.81 3.08
N ILE A 108 -8.53 7.08 3.26
CA ILE A 108 -8.60 7.76 4.56
C ILE A 108 -10.06 7.84 5.02
N ALA A 109 -10.99 8.22 4.15
CA ALA A 109 -12.41 8.32 4.48
C ALA A 109 -12.99 6.95 4.91
N ILE A 110 -12.66 5.88 4.17
CA ILE A 110 -13.06 4.51 4.54
C ILE A 110 -12.50 4.13 5.91
N SER A 111 -11.23 4.39 6.15
CA SER A 111 -10.54 4.04 7.38
C SER A 111 -11.09 4.78 8.60
N LYS A 112 -11.34 6.07 8.46
CA LYS A 112 -11.98 6.88 9.52
C LYS A 112 -13.38 6.37 9.86
N LYS A 113 -14.16 5.98 8.84
CA LYS A 113 -15.50 5.40 9.03
C LYS A 113 -15.45 4.04 9.74
N MET A 114 -14.46 3.21 9.41
CA MET A 114 -14.33 1.84 9.96
C MET A 114 -13.77 1.82 11.38
N TYR A 115 -12.76 2.64 11.65
CA TYR A 115 -11.96 2.55 12.87
C TYR A 115 -12.15 3.73 13.82
N GLY A 116 -12.81 4.81 13.35
CA GLY A 116 -12.89 6.09 14.05
C GLY A 116 -11.73 7.04 13.71
N GLU A 117 -12.01 8.34 13.69
CA GLU A 117 -11.07 9.37 13.24
C GLU A 117 -9.75 9.41 14.02
N LYS A 118 -9.83 9.12 15.34
CA LYS A 118 -8.68 9.17 16.26
C LYS A 118 -8.17 7.78 16.63
N SER A 119 -8.39 6.77 15.78
CA SER A 119 -7.89 5.42 16.05
C SER A 119 -6.43 5.26 15.68
N LEU A 120 -5.71 4.39 16.41
CA LEU A 120 -4.32 4.03 16.07
C LEU A 120 -4.20 3.44 14.67
N SER A 121 -5.24 2.75 14.18
CA SER A 121 -5.26 2.22 12.83
C SER A 121 -5.20 3.35 11.78
N VAL A 122 -5.98 4.41 11.97
CA VAL A 122 -5.95 5.60 11.10
C VAL A 122 -4.60 6.30 11.21
N ALA A 123 -4.05 6.48 12.41
CA ALA A 123 -2.73 7.10 12.58
C ALA A 123 -1.62 6.36 11.82
N ARG A 124 -1.57 5.02 11.95
CA ARG A 124 -0.60 4.19 11.21
C ARG A 124 -0.77 4.25 9.70
N GLN A 125 -2.00 4.33 9.22
CA GLN A 125 -2.29 4.48 7.79
C GLN A 125 -1.87 5.86 7.27
N LEU A 126 -2.14 6.94 8.01
CA LEU A 126 -1.66 8.29 7.70
C LEU A 126 -0.13 8.34 7.66
N GLN A 127 0.55 7.69 8.59
CA GLN A 127 2.01 7.57 8.59
C GLN A 127 2.53 6.84 7.33
N GLN A 128 1.86 5.76 6.91
CA GLN A 128 2.23 5.04 5.68
C GLN A 128 2.01 5.90 4.42
N ILE A 129 0.93 6.67 4.38
CA ILE A 129 0.66 7.62 3.30
C ILE A 129 1.69 8.75 3.31
N GLY A 130 2.05 9.26 4.48
CA GLY A 130 3.13 10.23 4.64
C GLY A 130 4.44 9.73 4.05
N SER A 131 4.82 8.48 4.38
CA SER A 131 6.01 7.82 3.80
C SER A 131 5.92 7.71 2.27
N LEU A 132 4.74 7.36 1.75
CA LEU A 132 4.53 7.24 0.31
C LEU A 132 4.85 8.54 -0.42
N TYR A 133 4.27 9.67 0.01
CA TYR A 133 4.48 10.97 -0.63
C TYR A 133 5.90 11.48 -0.39
N TYR A 134 6.43 11.34 0.82
CA TYR A 134 7.78 11.82 1.17
C TYR A 134 8.85 11.12 0.31
N LEU A 135 8.80 9.80 0.19
CA LEU A 135 9.75 9.00 -0.59
C LEU A 135 9.58 9.20 -2.11
N SER A 136 8.41 9.66 -2.56
CA SER A 136 8.17 10.04 -3.96
C SER A 136 8.65 11.46 -4.32
N GLY A 137 9.32 12.16 -3.38
CA GLY A 137 9.81 13.52 -3.57
C GLY A 137 8.80 14.63 -3.22
N ARG A 138 7.55 14.28 -2.87
CA ARG A 138 6.50 15.22 -2.42
C ARG A 138 6.57 15.39 -0.90
N LYS A 139 7.71 15.91 -0.45
CA LYS A 139 8.03 15.98 0.98
C LYS A 139 7.04 16.81 1.78
N ASP A 140 6.60 17.93 1.24
CA ASP A 140 5.58 18.83 1.79
C ASP A 140 4.28 18.09 2.09
N VAL A 141 3.76 17.37 1.11
CA VAL A 141 2.54 16.56 1.26
C VAL A 141 2.77 15.43 2.27
N GLY A 142 3.91 14.75 2.18
CA GLY A 142 4.27 13.69 3.12
C GLY A 142 4.30 14.15 4.57
N VAL A 143 4.89 15.32 4.84
CA VAL A 143 4.95 15.92 6.19
C VAL A 143 3.54 16.21 6.71
N THR A 144 2.64 16.76 5.89
CA THR A 144 1.25 17.03 6.30
C THR A 144 0.53 15.74 6.80
N TYR A 145 0.76 14.59 6.15
CA TYR A 145 0.18 13.33 6.62
C TYR A 145 0.86 12.80 7.89
N TYR A 146 2.15 13.01 8.04
CA TYR A 146 2.85 12.66 9.28
C TYR A 146 2.37 13.50 10.47
N GLU A 147 2.14 14.81 10.29
CA GLU A 147 1.57 15.69 11.31
C GLU A 147 0.16 15.25 11.72
N GLN A 148 -0.67 14.85 10.75
CA GLN A 148 -1.99 14.28 11.05
C GLN A 148 -1.89 12.99 11.87
N ALA A 149 -0.95 12.11 11.54
CA ALA A 149 -0.70 10.89 12.30
C ALA A 149 -0.21 11.18 13.72
N PHE A 150 0.73 12.11 13.83
CA PHE A 150 1.30 12.58 15.11
C PHE A 150 0.23 13.09 16.07
N ASN A 151 -0.75 13.86 15.58
CA ASN A 151 -1.86 14.38 16.39
C ASN A 151 -2.84 13.29 16.89
N ILE A 152 -2.69 12.04 16.43
CA ILE A 152 -3.53 10.91 16.85
C ILE A 152 -2.78 9.94 17.74
N PHE A 153 -1.47 9.76 17.56
CA PHE A 153 -0.68 8.86 18.39
C PHE A 153 -0.66 9.33 19.84
N PRO A 154 -0.79 8.43 20.83
CA PRO A 154 -0.59 8.78 22.25
C PRO A 154 0.84 9.25 22.49
N ASP A 155 1.02 10.29 23.32
CA ASP A 155 2.30 10.92 23.60
C ASP A 155 3.36 9.96 24.21
N ASP A 156 2.90 8.87 24.83
CA ASP A 156 3.76 7.82 25.43
C ASP A 156 3.98 6.62 24.48
N SER A 157 3.50 6.70 23.24
CA SER A 157 3.68 5.60 22.27
C SER A 157 5.05 5.66 21.61
N LYS A 158 5.58 4.48 21.28
CA LYS A 158 6.82 4.39 20.51
C LYS A 158 6.71 5.03 19.12
N GLU A 159 5.55 4.92 18.51
CA GLU A 159 5.25 5.53 17.21
C GLU A 159 5.28 7.06 17.30
N TYR A 160 4.79 7.65 18.40
CA TYR A 160 4.88 9.08 18.66
C TYR A 160 6.33 9.54 18.76
N GLU A 161 7.14 8.88 19.60
CA GLU A 161 8.58 9.21 19.77
C GLU A 161 9.32 9.12 18.44
N GLN A 162 9.14 8.02 17.70
CA GLN A 162 9.81 7.84 16.40
C GLN A 162 9.40 8.90 15.38
N LEU A 163 8.14 9.30 15.38
CA LEU A 163 7.64 10.30 14.44
C LEU A 163 8.10 11.70 14.86
N LEU A 164 8.18 11.99 16.17
CA LEU A 164 8.71 13.23 16.71
C LEU A 164 10.18 13.42 16.34
N ASP A 165 11.01 12.40 16.54
CA ASP A 165 12.44 12.41 16.19
C ASP A 165 12.62 12.66 14.69
N TRP A 166 11.81 11.98 13.87
CA TRP A 166 11.87 12.13 12.42
C TRP A 166 11.43 13.53 11.97
N ILE A 167 10.30 14.06 12.47
CA ILE A 167 9.83 15.41 12.16
C ILE A 167 10.89 16.43 12.59
N SER A 168 11.44 16.30 13.79
CA SER A 168 12.49 17.21 14.29
C SER A 168 13.70 17.24 13.38
N SER A 169 14.09 16.10 12.78
CA SER A 169 15.22 16.02 11.84
C SER A 169 14.99 16.73 10.49
N ILE A 170 13.74 17.03 10.14
CA ILE A 170 13.40 17.72 8.88
C ILE A 170 13.49 19.24 9.02
N TYR A 171 13.24 19.76 10.24
CA TYR A 171 13.20 21.19 10.50
C TYR A 171 14.55 21.76 11.00
N VAL A 172 15.60 20.93 11.10
CA VAL A 172 16.99 21.31 11.40
C VAL A 172 17.81 21.37 10.13
#